data_d7ef129c66afac2148c7edb2781e698c
#
_entry.id   d7ef129c66afac2148c7edb2781e698c
#
_cell.length_a   1.000
_cell.length_b   1.000
_cell.length_c   1.000
_cell.angle_alpha   90.00
_cell.angle_beta   90.00
_cell.angle_gamma   90.00
#
_symmetry.space_group_name_H-M   'P 1'
#
loop_
_entity.id
_entity.type
_entity.pdbx_description
1 polymer ?
#
loop_
_entity_poly.entity_id
_entity_poly.type
_entity_poly.pdbx_seq_one_letter_code
_entity_poly.pdbx_strand_id
1 'polypeptide(L)'
;MTINTQKIFWINIQKILIFTAFLLFFASCKKNETLKTSTFRTNSGWGYTISYKEKTLIKQTVIPVISENKSFATERDALKVADLVKDKLEENLSPTVTEKDLILLKIKL
;
A
#
# COMPACT_ATOMS: atom_id res chain seq x y z
N MET A 1 -1.79 49.35 27.95
CA MET A 1 -0.63 48.45 27.77
C MET A 1 -0.92 47.00 28.03
N THR A 2 -1.73 46.69 29.01
CA THR A 2 -2.12 45.29 29.29
C THR A 2 -2.93 44.68 28.16
N ILE A 3 -3.67 45.50 27.42
CA ILE A 3 -4.53 45.04 26.32
C ILE A 3 -3.72 44.47 25.18
N ASN A 4 -2.58 45.06 24.83
CA ASN A 4 -1.73 44.56 23.75
C ASN A 4 -1.08 43.24 24.09
N THR A 5 -0.67 43.04 25.35
CA THR A 5 -0.08 41.79 25.81
C THR A 5 -1.11 40.66 25.74
N GLN A 6 -2.35 40.94 26.14
CA GLN A 6 -3.42 39.95 26.06
C GLN A 6 -3.77 39.56 24.60
N LYS A 7 -3.80 40.55 23.71
CA LYS A 7 -4.04 40.27 22.28
C LYS A 7 -2.95 39.38 21.67
N ILE A 8 -1.70 39.67 21.97
CA ILE A 8 -0.56 38.87 21.53
C ILE A 8 -0.66 37.44 22.05
N PHE A 9 -1.04 37.30 23.32
CA PHE A 9 -1.20 36.01 23.97
C PHE A 9 -2.32 35.20 23.29
N TRP A 10 -3.45 35.82 23.02
CA TRP A 10 -4.57 35.17 22.32
C TRP A 10 -4.22 34.76 20.89
N ILE A 11 -3.51 35.62 20.16
CA ILE A 11 -3.05 35.31 18.80
C ILE A 11 -2.12 34.11 18.82
N ASN A 12 -1.21 34.03 19.78
CA ASN A 12 -0.28 32.90 19.90
C ASN A 12 -1.02 31.60 20.24
N ILE A 13 -1.99 31.67 21.13
CA ILE A 13 -2.82 30.52 21.48
C ILE A 13 -3.59 30.04 20.26
N GLN A 14 -4.17 30.92 19.49
CA GLN A 14 -4.90 30.56 18.27
C GLN A 14 -3.99 29.89 17.26
N LYS A 15 -2.77 30.38 17.08
CA LYS A 15 -1.78 29.76 16.18
C LYS A 15 -1.39 28.39 16.65
N ILE A 16 -1.18 28.21 17.93
CA ILE A 16 -0.85 26.91 18.51
C ILE A 16 -2.00 25.93 18.32
N LEU A 17 -3.24 26.37 18.57
CA LEU A 17 -4.43 25.53 18.39
C LEU A 17 -4.61 25.11 16.94
N ILE A 18 -4.43 26.01 16.00
CA ILE A 18 -4.54 25.73 14.57
C ILE A 18 -3.45 24.75 14.15
N PHE A 19 -2.22 24.95 14.62
CA PHE A 19 -1.10 24.08 14.31
C PHE A 19 -1.30 22.68 14.90
N THR A 20 -1.79 22.58 16.12
CA THR A 20 -2.10 21.32 16.77
C THR A 20 -3.23 20.59 16.05
N ALA A 21 -4.30 21.31 15.67
CA ALA A 21 -5.39 20.73 14.91
C ALA A 21 -4.92 20.22 13.54
N PHE A 22 -4.03 20.94 12.90
CA PHE A 22 -3.44 20.56 11.63
C PHE A 22 -2.61 19.27 11.75
N LEU A 23 -1.81 19.17 12.81
CA LEU A 23 -1.03 17.96 13.10
C LEU A 23 -1.94 16.75 13.38
N LEU A 24 -3.01 16.96 14.13
CA LEU A 24 -3.99 15.91 14.39
C LEU A 24 -4.68 15.45 13.13
N PHE A 25 -4.95 16.37 12.22
CA PHE A 25 -5.54 16.06 10.93
C PHE A 25 -4.64 15.14 10.10
N PHE A 26 -3.34 15.41 10.08
CA PHE A 26 -2.39 14.53 9.41
C PHE A 26 -2.27 13.17 10.10
N ALA A 27 -2.29 13.14 11.41
CA ALA A 27 -2.25 11.89 12.16
C ALA A 27 -3.48 11.02 11.87
N SER A 28 -4.65 11.64 11.67
CA SER A 28 -5.87 10.91 11.35
C SER A 28 -5.89 10.41 9.91
N CYS A 29 -5.06 10.96 9.04
CA CYS A 29 -4.92 10.48 7.67
C CYS A 29 -4.05 9.23 7.56
N LYS A 30 -3.39 8.80 8.61
CA LYS A 30 -2.77 7.48 8.66
C LYS A 30 -3.89 6.45 8.72
N LYS A 31 -4.37 6.09 7.56
CA LYS A 31 -5.34 5.03 7.46
C LYS A 31 -4.77 3.77 8.06
N ASN A 32 -5.59 3.06 8.76
CA ASN A 32 -5.32 1.70 9.12
C ASN A 32 -5.02 0.95 7.85
N GLU A 33 -3.78 0.58 7.66
CA GLU A 33 -3.43 -0.24 6.54
C GLU A 33 -4.14 -1.55 6.65
N THR A 34 -4.95 -1.79 5.68
CA THR A 34 -5.78 -2.97 5.66
C THR A 34 -5.05 -4.14 5.03
N LEU A 35 -4.27 -3.89 3.98
CA LEU A 35 -3.58 -4.94 3.25
C LEU A 35 -2.08 -4.67 3.17
N LYS A 36 -1.30 -5.74 3.30
CA LYS A 36 0.16 -5.69 3.16
C LYS A 36 0.59 -6.67 2.09
N THR A 37 1.51 -6.23 1.24
CA THR A 37 2.15 -7.10 0.26
C THR A 37 3.54 -7.45 0.74
N SER A 38 3.97 -8.67 0.47
CA SER A 38 5.34 -9.09 0.70
C SER A 38 5.77 -10.08 -0.37
N THR A 39 7.07 -10.25 -0.53
CA THR A 39 7.63 -11.16 -1.50
C THR A 39 8.44 -12.22 -0.78
N PHE A 40 8.64 -13.36 -1.42
CA PHE A 40 9.44 -14.44 -0.88
C PHE A 40 10.13 -15.21 -2.02
N ARG A 41 11.24 -15.85 -1.69
CA ARG A 41 11.97 -16.68 -2.65
C ARG A 41 11.27 -18.01 -2.82
N THR A 42 11.24 -18.47 -4.07
CA THR A 42 10.81 -19.83 -4.43
C THR A 42 12.00 -20.59 -5.02
N ASN A 43 11.81 -21.86 -5.33
CA ASN A 43 12.88 -22.67 -5.94
C ASN A 43 13.33 -22.12 -7.30
N SER A 44 12.43 -21.47 -8.03
CA SER A 44 12.69 -20.98 -9.40
C SER A 44 12.65 -19.47 -9.54
N GLY A 45 12.42 -18.73 -8.46
CA GLY A 45 12.34 -17.28 -8.55
C GLY A 45 11.68 -16.66 -7.33
N TRP A 46 10.64 -15.86 -7.56
CA TRP A 46 9.97 -15.09 -6.54
C TRP A 46 8.47 -15.28 -6.57
N GLY A 47 7.84 -15.20 -5.41
CA GLY A 47 6.40 -15.18 -5.26
C GLY A 47 5.98 -13.99 -4.40
N TYR A 48 4.67 -13.84 -4.19
CA TYR A 48 4.16 -12.77 -3.33
C TYR A 48 3.04 -13.26 -2.43
N THR A 49 2.84 -12.53 -1.33
CA THR A 49 1.70 -12.72 -0.45
C THR A 49 0.99 -11.41 -0.22
N ILE A 50 -0.32 -11.49 0.00
CA ILE A 50 -1.13 -10.37 0.43
C ILE A 50 -1.79 -10.78 1.73
N SER A 51 -1.60 -9.99 2.78
CA SER A 51 -2.12 -10.30 4.10
C SER A 51 -2.91 -9.14 4.67
N TYR A 52 -3.82 -9.49 5.59
CA TYR A 52 -4.64 -8.55 6.33
C TYR A 52 -4.53 -8.88 7.81
N LYS A 53 -4.02 -7.94 8.60
CA LYS A 53 -3.87 -8.12 10.06
C LYS A 53 -3.23 -9.48 10.40
N GLU A 54 -2.06 -9.74 9.82
CA GLU A 54 -1.28 -10.97 10.03
C GLU A 54 -1.90 -12.24 9.46
N LYS A 55 -3.04 -12.13 8.80
CA LYS A 55 -3.67 -13.27 8.14
C LYS A 55 -3.37 -13.23 6.65
N THR A 56 -2.75 -14.27 6.12
CA THR A 56 -2.47 -14.37 4.68
C THR A 56 -3.77 -14.65 3.92
N LEU A 57 -4.11 -13.75 3.02
CA LEU A 57 -5.29 -13.89 2.16
C LEU A 57 -4.93 -14.55 0.84
N ILE A 58 -3.81 -14.17 0.24
CA ILE A 58 -3.37 -14.67 -1.06
C ILE A 58 -1.88 -15.00 -0.96
N LYS A 59 -1.53 -16.16 -1.46
CA LYS A 59 -0.14 -16.59 -1.61
C LYS A 59 0.05 -17.12 -3.02
N GLN A 60 0.88 -16.46 -3.81
CA GLN A 60 1.10 -16.79 -5.20
C GLN A 60 2.57 -17.15 -5.41
N THR A 61 2.83 -18.38 -5.78
CA THR A 61 4.20 -18.90 -5.99
C THR A 61 4.63 -18.89 -7.44
N VAL A 62 3.68 -18.83 -8.36
CA VAL A 62 3.94 -18.85 -9.81
C VAL A 62 3.23 -17.67 -10.48
N ILE A 63 3.70 -17.31 -11.67
CA ILE A 63 3.07 -16.26 -12.46
C ILE A 63 1.69 -16.76 -12.89
N PRO A 64 0.61 -16.00 -12.62
CA PRO A 64 -0.73 -16.41 -13.03
C PRO A 64 -0.90 -16.32 -14.56
N VAL A 65 -1.87 -17.07 -15.08
CA VAL A 65 -2.37 -16.98 -16.46
C VAL A 65 -1.40 -17.49 -17.54
N ILE A 66 -0.20 -17.92 -17.19
CA ILE A 66 0.71 -18.55 -18.17
C ILE A 66 0.60 -20.06 -18.11
N SER A 67 0.90 -20.71 -19.23
CA SER A 67 0.77 -22.17 -19.33
C SER A 67 1.84 -22.93 -18.57
N GLU A 68 2.95 -22.29 -18.21
CA GLU A 68 4.05 -22.90 -17.49
C GLU A 68 3.98 -22.55 -16.00
N ASN A 69 4.32 -23.49 -15.13
CA ASN A 69 4.45 -23.26 -13.71
C ASN A 69 5.80 -22.60 -13.41
N LYS A 70 5.83 -21.30 -13.49
CA LYS A 70 7.05 -20.51 -13.45
C LYS A 70 6.89 -19.38 -12.44
N SER A 71 7.84 -19.27 -11.53
CA SER A 71 7.86 -18.15 -10.57
C SER A 71 8.29 -16.85 -11.26
N PHE A 72 8.04 -15.71 -10.60
CA PHE A 72 8.50 -14.44 -11.12
C PHE A 72 10.02 -14.40 -11.19
N ALA A 73 10.56 -13.84 -12.25
CA ALA A 73 12.01 -13.80 -12.44
C ALA A 73 12.71 -12.91 -11.42
N THR A 74 12.05 -11.83 -10.98
CA THR A 74 12.62 -10.89 -10.02
C THR A 74 11.62 -10.57 -8.91
N GLU A 75 12.15 -10.13 -7.77
CA GLU A 75 11.33 -9.63 -6.67
C GLU A 75 10.46 -8.46 -7.11
N ARG A 76 11.04 -7.58 -7.93
CA ARG A 76 10.34 -6.41 -8.44
C ARG A 76 9.09 -6.79 -9.25
N ASP A 77 9.20 -7.80 -10.09
CA ASP A 77 8.06 -8.28 -10.87
C ASP A 77 6.97 -8.87 -9.98
N ALA A 78 7.36 -9.67 -9.00
CA ALA A 78 6.41 -10.22 -8.03
C ALA A 78 5.70 -9.10 -7.28
N LEU A 79 6.42 -8.07 -6.86
CA LEU A 79 5.86 -6.93 -6.13
C LEU A 79 4.91 -6.11 -7.00
N LYS A 80 5.22 -5.91 -8.28
CA LYS A 80 4.34 -5.20 -9.20
C LYS A 80 2.97 -5.87 -9.30
N VAL A 81 2.96 -7.18 -9.44
CA VAL A 81 1.71 -7.94 -9.53
C VAL A 81 0.99 -7.94 -8.18
N ALA A 82 1.73 -8.08 -7.10
CA ALA A 82 1.16 -8.01 -5.75
C ALA A 82 0.45 -6.69 -5.50
N ASP A 83 1.06 -5.58 -5.89
CA ASP A 83 0.48 -4.25 -5.73
C ASP A 83 -0.77 -4.08 -6.58
N LEU A 84 -0.78 -4.61 -7.80
CA LEU A 84 -1.97 -4.58 -8.65
C LEU A 84 -3.12 -5.34 -8.00
N VAL A 85 -2.86 -6.54 -7.49
CA VAL A 85 -3.88 -7.36 -6.84
C VAL A 85 -4.38 -6.68 -5.56
N LYS A 86 -3.49 -6.09 -4.80
CA LYS A 86 -3.84 -5.31 -3.61
C LYS A 86 -4.78 -4.17 -3.96
N ASP A 87 -4.48 -3.40 -5.00
CA ASP A 87 -5.31 -2.30 -5.45
C ASP A 87 -6.70 -2.78 -5.86
N LYS A 88 -6.77 -3.89 -6.58
CA LYS A 88 -8.05 -4.49 -6.96
C LYS A 88 -8.88 -4.89 -5.75
N LEU A 89 -8.25 -5.48 -4.75
CA LEU A 89 -8.94 -5.87 -3.52
C LEU A 89 -9.43 -4.64 -2.74
N GLU A 90 -8.65 -3.59 -2.67
CA GLU A 90 -9.04 -2.35 -1.99
C GLU A 90 -10.21 -1.65 -2.67
N GLU A 91 -10.33 -1.80 -3.99
CA GLU A 91 -11.41 -1.21 -4.78
C GLU A 91 -12.61 -2.16 -4.93
N ASN A 92 -12.61 -3.27 -4.19
CA ASN A 92 -13.66 -4.30 -4.27
C ASN A 92 -13.81 -4.90 -5.67
N LEU A 93 -12.71 -4.95 -6.42
CA LEU A 93 -12.66 -5.60 -7.71
C LEU A 93 -12.17 -7.03 -7.57
N SER A 94 -12.43 -7.85 -8.59
CA SER A 94 -11.89 -9.21 -8.62
C SER A 94 -10.36 -9.19 -8.61
N PRO A 95 -9.70 -10.00 -7.77
CA PRO A 95 -8.24 -10.05 -7.73
C PRO A 95 -7.61 -10.80 -8.90
N THR A 96 -8.38 -11.10 -9.93
CA THR A 96 -7.89 -11.83 -11.10
C THR A 96 -6.86 -11.01 -11.86
N VAL A 97 -5.73 -11.63 -12.18
CA VAL A 97 -4.69 -11.05 -13.03
C VAL A 97 -4.85 -11.61 -14.42
N THR A 98 -4.90 -10.74 -15.44
CA THR A 98 -5.02 -11.14 -16.83
C THR A 98 -3.67 -11.08 -17.52
N GLU A 99 -3.55 -11.75 -18.67
CA GLU A 99 -2.35 -11.66 -19.49
C GLU A 99 -2.06 -10.22 -19.90
N LYS A 100 -3.09 -9.45 -20.19
CA LYS A 100 -2.96 -8.03 -20.50
C LYS A 100 -2.35 -7.25 -19.34
N ASP A 101 -2.73 -7.57 -18.12
CA ASP A 101 -2.15 -6.94 -16.92
C ASP A 101 -0.65 -7.21 -16.84
N LEU A 102 -0.22 -8.43 -17.12
CA LEU A 102 1.20 -8.80 -17.11
C LEU A 102 1.98 -8.02 -18.17
N ILE A 103 1.41 -7.86 -19.33
CA ILE A 103 2.03 -7.09 -20.41
C ILE A 103 2.14 -5.63 -20.04
N LEU A 104 1.08 -5.04 -19.50
CA LEU A 104 1.06 -3.63 -19.10
C LEU A 104 2.08 -3.33 -17.99
N LEU A 105 2.27 -4.26 -17.08
CA LEU A 105 3.25 -4.13 -16.01
C LEU A 105 4.68 -4.46 -16.46
N LYS A 106 4.85 -4.91 -17.70
CA LYS A 106 6.14 -5.32 -18.25
C LYS A 106 6.80 -6.41 -17.44
N ILE A 107 6.00 -7.39 -17.04
CA ILE A 107 6.49 -8.55 -16.29
C ILE A 107 7.29 -9.45 -17.23
N LYS A 108 8.44 -9.88 -16.77
CA LYS A 108 9.29 -10.79 -17.52
C LYS A 108 8.71 -12.20 -17.45
N LEU A 109 8.31 -12.72 -18.58
CA LEU A 109 7.70 -14.04 -18.67
C LEU A 109 8.69 -15.11 -19.16
#